data_69974c4dff99ecbf79ec521e4137425b
#
_entry.id   69974c4dff99ecbf79ec521e4137425b
#
_cell.length_a   1.000
_cell.length_b   1.000
_cell.length_c   1.000
_cell.angle_alpha   90.00
_cell.angle_beta   90.00
_cell.angle_gamma   90.00
#
_symmetry.space_group_name_H-M   'P 1'
#
loop_
_entity.id
_entity.type
_entity.pdbx_description
1 polymer ?
#
loop_
_entity_poly.entity_id
_entity_poly.type
_entity_poly.pdbx_seq_one_letter_code
_entity_poly.pdbx_strand_id
1 'polypeptide(L)'
;MASVEITKDNFKETVSKEGIVILDWWATWCGPCRAFAPIFEQSSSKHPEVVFGKIDTDAQPELSSAFEIRSIPTLMVFRDGILLFEQAGALPSAALEDLLGQVKALDMEQVKKEVAARRNSEPPQA
;
A
#
# COMPACT_ATOMS: atom_id res chain seq x y z
N MET A 1 -17.42 -3.21 7.14
CA MET A 1 -16.37 -2.99 6.14
C MET A 1 -15.04 -2.85 6.84
N ALA A 2 -14.04 -3.52 6.34
CA ALA A 2 -12.75 -3.58 7.01
C ALA A 2 -11.72 -2.59 6.46
N SER A 3 -11.96 -1.95 5.29
CA SER A 3 -11.06 -0.94 4.77
C SER A 3 -11.28 0.40 5.48
N VAL A 4 -10.20 1.21 5.55
CA VAL A 4 -10.24 2.51 6.21
C VAL A 4 -9.84 3.61 5.23
N GLU A 5 -10.41 4.79 5.42
CA GLU A 5 -10.06 5.94 4.61
C GLU A 5 -8.73 6.53 5.08
N ILE A 6 -7.82 6.75 4.14
CA ILE A 6 -6.52 7.34 4.42
C ILE A 6 -6.47 8.74 3.83
N THR A 7 -6.08 9.69 4.67
CA THR A 7 -5.93 11.10 4.30
C THR A 7 -4.53 11.56 4.67
N LYS A 8 -4.20 12.80 4.30
CA LYS A 8 -2.92 13.40 4.69
C LYS A 8 -2.73 13.42 6.22
N ASP A 9 -3.83 13.43 6.96
CA ASP A 9 -3.78 13.54 8.42
C ASP A 9 -3.41 12.22 9.11
N ASN A 10 -3.73 11.07 8.50
CA ASN A 10 -3.47 9.77 9.11
C ASN A 10 -2.51 8.88 8.31
N PHE A 11 -2.02 9.36 7.16
CA PHE A 11 -1.16 8.55 6.28
C PHE A 11 0.11 8.11 7.00
N LYS A 12 0.89 9.05 7.50
CA LYS A 12 2.19 8.75 8.12
C LYS A 12 2.04 7.81 9.30
N GLU A 13 1.09 8.08 10.16
CA GLU A 13 0.80 7.22 11.31
C GLU A 13 0.43 5.80 10.89
N THR A 14 -0.41 5.68 9.86
CA THR A 14 -0.89 4.38 9.40
C THR A 14 0.23 3.54 8.80
N VAL A 15 1.01 4.11 7.88
CA VAL A 15 2.05 3.33 7.18
C VAL A 15 3.27 3.04 8.05
N SER A 16 3.44 3.77 9.15
CA SER A 16 4.56 3.57 10.07
C SER A 16 4.32 2.48 11.10
N LYS A 17 3.10 1.95 11.19
CA LYS A 17 2.76 0.90 12.16
C LYS A 17 3.50 -0.38 11.86
N GLU A 18 3.75 -1.17 12.90
CA GLU A 18 4.20 -2.54 12.73
C GLU A 18 3.11 -3.35 12.04
N GLY A 19 3.52 -4.34 11.27
CA GLY A 19 2.61 -5.19 10.52
C GLY A 19 2.40 -4.68 9.10
N ILE A 20 1.42 -5.26 8.44
CA ILE A 20 1.17 -5.05 7.02
C ILE A 20 0.09 -4.01 6.81
N VAL A 21 0.36 -3.06 5.92
CA VAL A 21 -0.59 -2.06 5.44
C VAL A 21 -0.62 -2.13 3.92
N ILE A 22 -1.79 -2.36 3.34
CA ILE A 22 -1.97 -2.31 1.90
C ILE A 22 -2.83 -1.10 1.54
N LEU A 23 -2.39 -0.33 0.56
CA LEU A 23 -3.05 0.89 0.14
C LEU A 23 -3.57 0.76 -1.29
N ASP A 24 -4.79 1.22 -1.50
CA ASP A 24 -5.44 1.32 -2.80
C ASP A 24 -5.63 2.82 -3.12
N TRP A 25 -4.86 3.31 -4.09
CA TRP A 25 -5.01 4.67 -4.60
C TRP A 25 -6.05 4.64 -5.71
N TRP A 26 -7.14 5.37 -5.55
CA TRP A 26 -8.32 5.26 -6.41
C TRP A 26 -8.97 6.63 -6.66
N ALA A 27 -9.97 6.66 -7.54
CA ALA A 27 -10.82 7.83 -7.74
C ALA A 27 -12.24 7.36 -8.10
N THR A 28 -13.21 8.20 -7.81
CA THR A 28 -14.63 7.88 -8.01
C THR A 28 -14.99 7.65 -9.47
N TRP A 29 -14.32 8.34 -10.40
CA TRP A 29 -14.60 8.25 -11.85
C TRP A 29 -13.87 7.10 -12.54
N CYS A 30 -13.04 6.40 -11.85
CA CYS A 30 -12.17 5.36 -12.41
C CYS A 30 -12.89 4.02 -12.48
N GLY A 31 -13.17 3.54 -13.68
CA GLY A 31 -13.85 2.25 -13.89
C GLY A 31 -13.11 1.07 -13.30
N PRO A 32 -11.81 0.88 -13.59
CA PRO A 32 -11.02 -0.21 -12.98
C PRO A 32 -10.97 -0.15 -11.46
N CYS A 33 -10.96 1.06 -10.89
CA CYS A 33 -10.99 1.24 -9.43
C CYS A 33 -12.29 0.70 -8.84
N ARG A 34 -13.42 0.98 -9.50
CA ARG A 34 -14.73 0.49 -9.05
C ARG A 34 -14.83 -1.03 -9.17
N ALA A 35 -14.27 -1.61 -10.23
CA ALA A 35 -14.25 -3.06 -10.39
C ALA A 35 -13.37 -3.73 -9.34
N PHE A 36 -12.30 -3.08 -8.94
CA PHE A 36 -11.37 -3.61 -7.93
C PHE A 36 -11.90 -3.46 -6.49
N ALA A 37 -12.75 -2.47 -6.23
CA ALA A 37 -13.23 -2.18 -4.89
C ALA A 37 -13.79 -3.40 -4.14
N PRO A 38 -14.68 -4.23 -4.72
CA PRO A 38 -15.18 -5.40 -4.00
C PRO A 38 -14.09 -6.45 -3.74
N ILE A 39 -13.10 -6.57 -4.62
CA ILE A 39 -11.97 -7.49 -4.42
C ILE A 39 -11.17 -7.05 -3.21
N PHE A 40 -10.87 -5.77 -3.11
CA PHE A 40 -10.13 -5.18 -2.00
C PHE A 40 -10.90 -5.37 -0.67
N GLU A 41 -12.19 -5.07 -0.66
CA GLU A 41 -13.02 -5.21 0.53
C GLU A 41 -13.14 -6.67 0.98
N GLN A 42 -13.32 -7.61 0.05
CA GLN A 42 -13.38 -9.03 0.39
C GLN A 42 -12.06 -9.51 1.01
N SER A 43 -10.94 -9.09 0.46
CA SER A 43 -9.63 -9.42 1.01
C SER A 43 -9.48 -8.85 2.43
N SER A 44 -9.94 -7.61 2.65
CA SER A 44 -9.86 -6.99 3.96
C SER A 44 -10.61 -7.80 5.04
N SER A 45 -11.72 -8.41 4.66
CA SER A 45 -12.50 -9.24 5.58
C SER A 45 -11.80 -10.55 5.93
N LYS A 46 -10.94 -11.05 5.04
CA LYS A 46 -10.18 -12.29 5.25
C LYS A 46 -8.91 -12.08 6.08
N HIS A 47 -8.42 -10.86 6.16
CA HIS A 47 -7.14 -10.54 6.79
C HIS A 47 -7.31 -9.42 7.83
N PRO A 48 -7.98 -9.70 8.97
CA PRO A 48 -8.23 -8.67 9.97
C PRO A 48 -6.95 -8.09 10.61
N GLU A 49 -5.83 -8.81 10.50
CA GLU A 49 -4.54 -8.35 11.01
C GLU A 49 -3.82 -7.38 10.06
N VAL A 50 -4.30 -7.24 8.82
CA VAL A 50 -3.75 -6.33 7.83
C VAL A 50 -4.61 -5.07 7.75
N VAL A 51 -3.97 -3.91 7.70
CA VAL A 51 -4.68 -2.65 7.48
C VAL A 51 -4.89 -2.46 5.98
N PHE A 52 -6.14 -2.36 5.55
CA PHE A 52 -6.50 -2.05 4.16
C PHE A 52 -6.93 -0.59 4.10
N GLY A 53 -6.12 0.24 3.48
CA GLY A 53 -6.37 1.67 3.39
C GLY A 53 -6.72 2.10 1.97
N LYS A 54 -7.67 3.02 1.86
CA LYS A 54 -8.07 3.59 0.56
C LYS A 54 -7.75 5.07 0.55
N ILE A 55 -7.11 5.53 -0.53
CA ILE A 55 -6.75 6.92 -0.71
C ILE A 55 -7.44 7.45 -1.96
N ASP A 56 -8.36 8.37 -1.79
CA ASP A 56 -9.02 9.05 -2.92
C ASP A 56 -8.04 10.09 -3.46
N THR A 57 -7.54 9.87 -4.66
CA THR A 57 -6.51 10.75 -5.25
C THR A 57 -7.02 12.16 -5.51
N ASP A 58 -8.32 12.32 -5.77
CA ASP A 58 -8.90 13.65 -5.99
C ASP A 58 -9.05 14.41 -4.68
N ALA A 59 -9.36 13.71 -3.60
CA ALA A 59 -9.49 14.33 -2.28
C ALA A 59 -8.13 14.59 -1.63
N GLN A 60 -7.09 13.84 -2.03
CA GLN A 60 -5.76 13.92 -1.45
C GLN A 60 -4.70 14.24 -2.51
N PRO A 61 -4.78 15.41 -3.16
CA PRO A 61 -3.85 15.74 -4.25
C PRO A 61 -2.40 15.87 -3.80
N GLU A 62 -2.17 16.34 -2.58
CA GLU A 62 -0.81 16.51 -2.06
C GLU A 62 -0.13 15.16 -1.84
N LEU A 63 -0.86 14.18 -1.27
CA LEU A 63 -0.34 12.82 -1.12
C LEU A 63 -0.06 12.19 -2.47
N SER A 64 -1.02 12.30 -3.39
CA SER A 64 -0.89 11.72 -4.72
C SER A 64 0.33 12.25 -5.46
N SER A 65 0.57 13.55 -5.34
CA SER A 65 1.74 14.20 -5.93
C SER A 65 3.04 13.74 -5.26
N ALA A 66 3.05 13.68 -3.92
CA ALA A 66 4.24 13.27 -3.16
C ALA A 66 4.70 11.86 -3.53
N PHE A 67 3.75 10.96 -3.79
CA PHE A 67 4.05 9.57 -4.17
C PHE A 67 4.04 9.35 -5.67
N GLU A 68 3.93 10.42 -6.46
CA GLU A 68 3.98 10.38 -7.93
C GLU A 68 2.98 9.39 -8.52
N ILE A 69 1.75 9.39 -7.98
CA ILE A 69 0.69 8.51 -8.49
C ILE A 69 0.24 9.02 -9.84
N ARG A 70 0.50 8.25 -10.89
CA ARG A 70 0.20 8.63 -12.28
C ARG A 70 -0.89 7.78 -12.90
N SER A 71 -1.13 6.60 -12.33
CA SER A 71 -2.14 5.67 -12.81
C SER A 71 -2.95 5.17 -11.63
N ILE A 72 -4.23 4.95 -11.83
CA ILE A 72 -5.11 4.39 -10.80
C ILE A 72 -5.92 3.23 -11.39
N PRO A 73 -6.20 2.19 -10.59
CA PRO A 73 -5.71 2.05 -9.22
C PRO A 73 -4.22 1.79 -9.16
N THR A 74 -3.58 2.20 -8.06
CA THR A 74 -2.21 1.82 -7.73
C THR A 74 -2.24 1.16 -6.37
N LEU A 75 -1.54 0.04 -6.24
CA LEU A 75 -1.43 -0.69 -4.98
C LEU A 75 -0.03 -0.48 -4.39
N MET A 76 0.01 -0.24 -3.08
CA MET A 76 1.25 -0.20 -2.32
C MET A 76 1.11 -1.11 -1.11
N VAL A 77 2.17 -1.82 -0.76
CA VAL A 77 2.20 -2.63 0.45
C VAL A 77 3.39 -2.21 1.30
N PHE A 78 3.08 -1.85 2.55
CA PHE A 78 4.07 -1.54 3.57
C PHE A 78 4.08 -2.66 4.60
N ARG A 79 5.23 -2.95 5.17
CA ARG A 79 5.32 -3.79 6.36
C ARG A 79 6.38 -3.22 7.28
N ASP A 80 6.00 -3.01 8.53
CA ASP A 80 6.88 -2.41 9.56
C ASP A 80 7.47 -1.07 9.11
N GLY A 81 6.65 -0.27 8.44
CA GLY A 81 7.04 1.04 7.95
C GLY A 81 7.85 1.05 6.65
N ILE A 82 8.10 -0.12 6.05
CA ILE A 82 8.91 -0.25 4.84
C ILE A 82 8.00 -0.51 3.64
N LEU A 83 8.13 0.30 2.58
CA LEU A 83 7.42 0.08 1.33
C LEU A 83 8.06 -1.11 0.60
N LEU A 84 7.30 -2.19 0.45
CA LEU A 84 7.80 -3.44 -0.14
C LEU A 84 7.35 -3.65 -1.58
N PHE A 85 6.23 -3.04 -1.97
CA PHE A 85 5.61 -3.33 -3.26
C PHE A 85 4.82 -2.13 -3.72
N GLU A 86 4.92 -1.82 -5.00
CA GLU A 86 4.12 -0.78 -5.65
C GLU A 86 3.86 -1.22 -7.09
N GLN A 87 2.60 -1.19 -7.50
CA GLN A 87 2.24 -1.55 -8.86
C GLN A 87 0.97 -0.82 -9.29
N ALA A 88 1.00 -0.25 -10.50
CA ALA A 88 -0.19 0.30 -11.14
C ALA A 88 -1.06 -0.84 -11.69
N GLY A 89 -2.37 -0.67 -11.59
CA GLY A 89 -3.35 -1.60 -12.10
C GLY A 89 -4.01 -2.44 -11.02
N ALA A 90 -5.20 -2.93 -11.33
CA ALA A 90 -5.95 -3.81 -10.44
C ALA A 90 -5.36 -5.22 -10.49
N LEU A 91 -5.50 -5.94 -9.39
CA LEU A 91 -5.12 -7.35 -9.33
C LEU A 91 -6.38 -8.21 -9.22
N PRO A 92 -6.42 -9.38 -9.88
CA PRO A 92 -7.44 -10.38 -9.58
C PRO A 92 -7.34 -10.84 -8.13
N SER A 93 -8.45 -11.34 -7.59
CA SER A 93 -8.51 -11.78 -6.19
C SER A 93 -7.38 -12.76 -5.84
N ALA A 94 -7.14 -13.77 -6.68
CA ALA A 94 -6.10 -14.77 -6.43
C ALA A 94 -4.70 -14.12 -6.37
N ALA A 95 -4.43 -13.14 -7.23
CA ALA A 95 -3.14 -12.46 -7.25
C ALA A 95 -2.96 -11.59 -6.00
N LEU A 96 -4.02 -10.94 -5.55
CA LEU A 96 -3.99 -10.14 -4.32
C LEU A 96 -3.70 -11.03 -3.11
N GLU A 97 -4.37 -12.19 -3.02
CA GLU A 97 -4.14 -13.14 -1.93
C GLU A 97 -2.70 -13.67 -1.95
N ASP A 98 -2.19 -13.98 -3.14
CA ASP A 98 -0.82 -14.44 -3.32
C ASP A 98 0.20 -13.38 -2.87
N LEU A 99 -0.03 -12.13 -3.25
CA LEU A 99 0.82 -11.01 -2.84
C LEU A 99 0.86 -10.90 -1.31
N LEU A 100 -0.28 -10.93 -0.66
CA LEU A 100 -0.35 -10.86 0.79
C LEU A 100 0.35 -12.04 1.45
N GLY A 101 0.21 -13.24 0.89
CA GLY A 101 0.92 -14.44 1.37
C GLY A 101 2.42 -14.27 1.30
N GLN A 102 2.93 -13.72 0.20
CA GLN A 102 4.37 -13.46 0.04
C GLN A 102 4.86 -12.42 1.05
N VAL A 103 4.11 -11.34 1.25
CA VAL A 103 4.49 -10.30 2.21
C VAL A 103 4.52 -10.86 3.63
N LYS A 104 3.54 -11.70 3.99
CA LYS A 104 3.49 -12.36 5.31
C LYS A 104 4.67 -13.29 5.54
N ALA A 105 5.17 -13.91 4.48
CA ALA A 105 6.27 -14.89 4.55
C ALA A 105 7.66 -14.26 4.56
N LEU A 106 7.78 -12.94 4.34
CA LEU A 106 9.08 -12.27 4.31
C LEU A 106 9.78 -12.33 5.65
N ASP A 107 11.10 -12.55 5.60
CA ASP A 107 11.97 -12.39 6.76
C ASP A 107 12.29 -10.89 6.93
N MET A 108 11.56 -10.24 7.82
CA MET A 108 11.70 -8.79 8.02
C MET A 108 13.04 -8.41 8.65
N GLU A 109 13.68 -9.30 9.39
CA GLU A 109 15.03 -9.04 9.89
C GLU A 109 16.00 -8.85 8.73
N GLN A 110 15.91 -9.70 7.72
CA GLN A 110 16.74 -9.61 6.52
C GLN A 110 16.39 -8.36 5.71
N VAL A 111 15.10 -8.07 5.55
CA VAL A 111 14.64 -6.86 4.83
C VAL A 111 15.20 -5.60 5.49
N LYS A 112 15.11 -5.51 6.82
CA LYS A 112 15.61 -4.36 7.57
C LYS A 112 17.12 -4.19 7.42
N LYS A 113 17.86 -5.29 7.39
CA LYS A 113 19.30 -5.25 7.14
C LYS A 113 19.62 -4.73 5.75
N GLU A 114 18.88 -5.16 4.74
CA GLU A 114 19.07 -4.71 3.36
C GLU A 114 18.75 -3.22 3.21
N VAL A 115 17.68 -2.75 3.84
CA VAL A 115 17.30 -1.34 3.83
C VAL A 115 18.39 -0.49 4.49
N ALA A 116 18.89 -0.92 5.64
CA ALA A 116 19.96 -0.21 6.34
C ALA A 116 21.25 -0.17 5.50
N ALA A 117 21.60 -1.28 4.84
CA ALA A 117 22.76 -1.35 3.97
C ALA A 117 22.64 -0.38 2.78
N ARG A 118 21.46 -0.28 2.18
CA ARG A 118 21.22 0.66 1.08
C ARG A 118 21.36 2.11 1.53
N ARG A 119 20.81 2.46 2.71
CA ARG A 119 20.93 3.81 3.25
C ARG A 119 22.40 4.18 3.49
N ASN A 120 23.18 3.22 4.00
CA ASN A 120 24.60 3.46 4.28
C ASN A 120 25.44 3.57 3.02
N SER A 121 25.01 2.99 1.91
CA SER A 121 25.73 3.02 0.63
C SER A 121 25.29 4.14 -0.30
N GLU A 122 24.19 4.84 0.00
CA GLU A 122 23.75 5.96 -0.81
C GLU A 122 24.67 7.16 -0.65
N PRO A 123 24.98 7.86 -1.77
CA PRO A 123 25.78 9.09 -1.66
C PRO A 123 24.99 10.15 -0.87
N PRO A 124 25.70 11.00 -0.12
CA PRO A 124 25.04 12.06 0.63
C PRO A 124 24.31 13.00 -0.34
N GLN A 125 23.10 13.37 0.04
CA GLN A 125 22.32 14.31 -0.76
C GLN A 125 22.72 15.74 -0.39
N ALA A 126 22.95 16.51 -1.43
CA ALA A 126 23.34 17.91 -1.25
C ALA A 126 22.14 18.77 -0.86
#